data_9e044ac64b2cb19b33ce58d160eedb21
#
_entry.id   9e044ac64b2cb19b33ce58d160eedb21
#
_cell.length_a   1.000
_cell.length_b   1.000
_cell.length_c   1.000
_cell.angle_alpha   90.00
_cell.angle_beta   90.00
_cell.angle_gamma   90.00
#
_symmetry.space_group_name_H-M   'P 1'
#
loop_
_entity.id
_entity.type
_entity.pdbx_description
1 polymer ?
#
loop_
_entity_poly.entity_id
_entity_poly.type
_entity_poly.pdbx_seq_one_letter_code
_entity_poly.pdbx_strand_id
1 'polypeptide(L)'
;MTQYLDPVALWEDLHQIPELAMQEVKTAAYVAKTLQDLGIETQTQLGGTTGVMGIIRGSEPGPVVMLRADMDALPFTIDGKPCAIHACGHDSHTAMLLAVASRMKDQVKKGTLKLLFQPAEEAISGALAMIDAGVLEDVDYALSSHIRPIQDVEAGKVCPGVMHSASHTMFVEIEGRSAHAARPHLGVNTIDVACAIIQNVQAQWFNPADVWSAKCTQLHADAAVSYTHLRAHETG
;
A
#
# COMPACT_ATOMS: atom_id res chain seq x y z
N MET A 1 25.32 -21.37 18.02
CA MET A 1 24.22 -21.50 17.03
C MET A 1 23.75 -20.10 16.74
N THR A 2 23.81 -19.65 15.51
CA THR A 2 23.31 -18.33 15.12
C THR A 2 21.78 -18.39 15.25
N GLN A 3 21.23 -17.69 16.23
CA GLN A 3 19.80 -17.63 16.42
C GLN A 3 19.24 -16.63 15.39
N TYR A 4 18.52 -17.13 14.40
CA TYR A 4 17.81 -16.28 13.45
C TYR A 4 16.59 -15.65 14.12
N LEU A 5 16.19 -14.47 13.64
CA LEU A 5 14.98 -13.82 14.12
C LEU A 5 13.73 -14.62 13.70
N ASP A 6 12.80 -14.76 14.62
CA ASP A 6 11.51 -15.40 14.37
C ASP A 6 10.57 -14.40 13.69
N PRO A 7 10.10 -14.66 12.45
CA PRO A 7 9.20 -13.77 11.75
C PRO A 7 7.86 -13.57 12.45
N VAL A 8 7.40 -14.57 13.23
CA VAL A 8 6.13 -14.46 13.97
C VAL A 8 6.27 -13.48 15.12
N ALA A 9 7.35 -13.58 15.90
CA ALA A 9 7.61 -12.62 16.99
C ALA A 9 7.79 -11.18 16.47
N LEU A 10 8.50 -11.01 15.35
CA LEU A 10 8.64 -9.70 14.70
C LEU A 10 7.29 -9.15 14.24
N TRP A 11 6.43 -10.01 13.69
CA TRP A 11 5.10 -9.63 13.27
C TRP A 11 4.23 -9.22 14.46
N GLU A 12 4.25 -9.99 15.56
CA GLU A 12 3.50 -9.66 16.78
C GLU A 12 3.86 -8.27 17.32
N ASP A 13 5.16 -7.91 17.32
CA ASP A 13 5.62 -6.59 17.73
C ASP A 13 5.11 -5.48 16.79
N LEU A 14 5.31 -5.66 15.47
CA LEU A 14 4.92 -4.67 14.45
C LEU A 14 3.41 -4.48 14.38
N HIS A 15 2.62 -5.53 14.58
CA HIS A 15 1.17 -5.49 14.59
C HIS A 15 0.59 -4.60 15.69
N GLN A 16 1.35 -4.34 16.76
CA GLN A 16 0.94 -3.46 17.85
C GLN A 16 1.20 -1.96 17.57
N ILE A 17 1.89 -1.63 16.50
CA ILE A 17 2.27 -0.25 16.17
C ILE A 17 1.83 0.18 14.76
N PRO A 18 0.54 -0.03 14.37
CA PRO A 18 0.08 0.38 13.06
C PRO A 18 0.13 1.90 12.90
N GLU A 19 0.75 2.37 11.83
CA GLU A 19 0.91 3.79 11.53
C GLU A 19 0.53 4.07 10.08
N LEU A 20 -0.10 5.22 9.83
CA LEU A 20 -0.56 5.61 8.51
C LEU A 20 0.61 6.03 7.60
N ALA A 21 0.34 6.08 6.31
CA ALA A 21 1.26 6.50 5.28
C ALA A 21 2.01 7.79 5.63
N MET A 22 3.33 7.80 5.46
CA MET A 22 4.28 8.87 5.84
C MET A 22 4.35 9.19 7.34
N GLN A 23 3.71 8.39 8.19
CA GLN A 23 3.71 8.56 9.65
C GLN A 23 4.28 7.33 10.37
N GLU A 24 4.94 6.42 9.67
CA GLU A 24 5.47 5.13 10.15
C GLU A 24 6.74 5.31 11.01
N VAL A 25 6.70 6.23 11.98
CA VAL A 25 7.88 6.64 12.77
C VAL A 25 8.34 5.52 13.71
N LYS A 26 7.41 4.86 14.40
CA LYS A 26 7.73 3.75 15.32
C LYS A 26 8.15 2.51 14.54
N THR A 27 7.46 2.22 13.46
CA THR A 27 7.78 1.12 12.55
C THR A 27 9.17 1.28 11.96
N ALA A 28 9.50 2.47 11.43
CA ALA A 28 10.81 2.79 10.91
C ALA A 28 11.92 2.69 11.99
N ALA A 29 11.64 3.16 13.20
CA ALA A 29 12.59 3.07 14.32
C ALA A 29 12.83 1.60 14.73
N TYR A 30 11.77 0.77 14.78
CA TYR A 30 11.85 -0.66 15.06
C TYR A 30 12.70 -1.38 14.00
N VAL A 31 12.44 -1.12 12.72
CA VAL A 31 13.20 -1.67 11.59
C VAL A 31 14.68 -1.26 11.68
N ALA A 32 14.95 0.03 11.81
CA ALA A 32 16.30 0.54 11.86
C ALA A 32 17.11 -0.05 13.04
N LYS A 33 16.48 -0.10 14.23
CA LYS A 33 17.10 -0.71 15.40
C LYS A 33 17.39 -2.20 15.17
N THR A 34 16.46 -2.95 14.63
CA THR A 34 16.63 -4.39 14.36
C THR A 34 17.79 -4.64 13.39
N LEU A 35 17.89 -3.87 12.30
CA LEU A 35 19.00 -3.97 11.35
C LEU A 35 20.35 -3.61 12.00
N GLN A 36 20.40 -2.56 12.82
CA GLN A 36 21.60 -2.14 13.55
C GLN A 36 22.03 -3.21 14.57
N ASP A 37 21.10 -3.80 15.32
CA ASP A 37 21.37 -4.88 16.28
C ASP A 37 21.94 -6.13 15.57
N LEU A 38 21.59 -6.35 14.29
CA LEU A 38 22.17 -7.39 13.44
C LEU A 38 23.55 -7.01 12.89
N GLY A 39 24.02 -5.78 13.09
CA GLY A 39 25.27 -5.27 12.53
C GLY A 39 25.19 -4.94 11.04
N ILE A 40 24.01 -4.70 10.50
CA ILE A 40 23.79 -4.34 9.10
C ILE A 40 23.89 -2.82 8.93
N GLU A 41 24.63 -2.37 7.91
CA GLU A 41 24.69 -0.95 7.51
C GLU A 41 23.26 -0.46 7.25
N THR A 42 22.85 0.62 7.93
CA THR A 42 21.47 1.08 7.93
C THR A 42 21.37 2.56 7.59
N GLN A 43 20.54 2.88 6.59
CA GLN A 43 20.19 4.24 6.21
C GLN A 43 18.72 4.48 6.57
N THR A 44 18.43 5.65 7.11
CA THR A 44 17.08 6.05 7.56
C THR A 44 16.69 7.38 6.94
N GLN A 45 15.40 7.70 7.00
CA GLN A 45 14.85 8.96 6.47
C GLN A 45 15.16 9.18 4.99
N LEU A 46 15.12 8.11 4.21
CA LEU A 46 15.36 8.16 2.77
C LEU A 46 14.38 9.13 2.09
N GLY A 47 14.92 10.05 1.31
CA GLY A 47 14.11 11.08 0.64
C GLY A 47 13.31 11.98 1.57
N GLY A 48 13.73 12.13 2.84
CA GLY A 48 13.02 12.91 3.85
C GLY A 48 11.73 12.25 4.37
N THR A 49 11.56 10.93 4.11
CA THR A 49 10.42 10.12 4.56
C THR A 49 10.79 9.23 5.74
N THR A 50 9.90 8.33 6.15
CA THR A 50 10.16 7.28 7.14
C THR A 50 10.89 6.05 6.56
N GLY A 51 11.27 6.07 5.26
CA GLY A 51 11.94 4.97 4.58
C GLY A 51 13.27 4.55 5.23
N VAL A 52 13.49 3.23 5.27
CA VAL A 52 14.70 2.62 5.85
C VAL A 52 15.32 1.65 4.84
N MET A 53 16.64 1.60 4.78
CA MET A 53 17.38 0.65 3.96
C MET A 53 18.51 -0.01 4.74
N GLY A 54 18.54 -1.33 4.75
CA GLY A 54 19.66 -2.14 5.17
C GLY A 54 20.53 -2.51 3.97
N ILE A 55 21.86 -2.54 4.16
CA ILE A 55 22.82 -2.88 3.10
C ILE A 55 23.76 -3.97 3.58
N ILE A 56 23.80 -5.08 2.88
CA ILE A 56 24.70 -6.21 3.13
C ILE A 56 25.61 -6.35 1.91
N ARG A 57 26.93 -6.13 2.13
CA ARG A 57 27.92 -6.19 1.05
C ARG A 57 28.68 -7.51 1.08
N GLY A 58 28.77 -8.17 -0.06
CA GLY A 58 29.68 -9.28 -0.25
C GLY A 58 31.14 -8.83 -0.36
N SER A 59 32.06 -9.75 -0.19
CA SER A 59 33.50 -9.52 -0.33
C SER A 59 34.00 -9.49 -1.78
N GLU A 60 33.19 -9.98 -2.72
CA GLU A 60 33.52 -10.02 -4.16
C GLU A 60 32.54 -9.15 -4.95
N PRO A 61 32.99 -8.58 -6.09
CA PRO A 61 32.10 -7.88 -7.00
C PRO A 61 30.97 -8.78 -7.52
N GLY A 62 29.78 -8.22 -7.71
CA GLY A 62 28.62 -8.93 -8.21
C GLY A 62 27.40 -7.99 -8.33
N PRO A 63 26.24 -8.53 -8.67
CA PRO A 63 25.04 -7.73 -8.87
C PRO A 63 24.54 -7.12 -7.55
N VAL A 64 23.80 -6.03 -7.71
CA VAL A 64 23.03 -5.39 -6.62
C VAL A 64 21.59 -5.88 -6.70
N VAL A 65 21.17 -6.62 -5.68
CA VAL A 65 19.82 -7.16 -5.55
C VAL A 65 19.10 -6.40 -4.45
N MET A 66 17.88 -5.96 -4.71
CA MET A 66 17.02 -5.33 -3.72
C MET A 66 15.85 -6.22 -3.36
N LEU A 67 15.59 -6.38 -2.07
CA LEU A 67 14.33 -6.91 -1.54
C LEU A 67 13.54 -5.77 -0.90
N ARG A 68 12.24 -5.69 -1.21
CA ARG A 68 11.36 -4.61 -0.74
C ARG A 68 10.23 -5.15 0.11
N ALA A 69 9.95 -4.48 1.22
CA ALA A 69 8.73 -4.58 2.00
C ALA A 69 8.13 -3.19 2.21
N ASP A 70 6.82 -3.12 2.35
CA ASP A 70 6.08 -1.92 2.75
C ASP A 70 5.85 -1.91 4.26
N MET A 71 5.52 -0.72 4.82
CA MET A 71 5.44 -0.53 6.27
C MET A 71 4.10 0.04 6.76
N ASP A 72 3.36 0.72 5.91
CA ASP A 72 2.19 1.51 6.32
C ASP A 72 0.95 0.67 6.62
N ALA A 73 0.05 1.24 7.42
CA ALA A 73 -1.25 0.71 7.75
C ALA A 73 -2.36 1.55 7.11
N LEU A 74 -3.56 0.98 7.06
CA LEU A 74 -4.75 1.61 6.50
C LEU A 74 -5.55 2.38 7.55
N PRO A 75 -6.19 3.51 7.18
CA PRO A 75 -7.09 4.23 8.06
C PRO A 75 -8.43 3.51 8.18
N PHE A 76 -8.91 3.34 9.41
CA PHE A 76 -10.22 2.78 9.73
C PHE A 76 -10.98 3.68 10.71
N THR A 77 -12.28 3.46 10.80
CA THR A 77 -13.11 4.04 11.84
C THR A 77 -13.89 2.92 12.52
N ILE A 78 -13.61 2.68 13.79
CA ILE A 78 -14.31 1.68 14.62
C ILE A 78 -15.04 2.40 15.73
N ASP A 79 -16.34 2.15 15.85
CA ASP A 79 -17.23 2.80 16.83
C ASP A 79 -17.12 4.34 16.80
N GLY A 80 -17.02 4.92 15.60
CA GLY A 80 -16.89 6.36 15.38
C GLY A 80 -15.52 6.95 15.73
N LYS A 81 -14.53 6.12 16.06
CA LYS A 81 -13.15 6.55 16.38
C LYS A 81 -12.19 6.19 15.25
N PRO A 82 -11.41 7.16 14.77
CA PRO A 82 -10.37 6.86 13.78
C PRO A 82 -9.25 6.00 14.39
N CYS A 83 -8.78 5.02 13.64
CA CYS A 83 -7.66 4.16 14.02
C CYS A 83 -6.87 3.74 12.77
N ALA A 84 -5.67 3.18 12.97
CA ALA A 84 -4.88 2.55 11.93
C ALA A 84 -4.89 1.02 12.14
N ILE A 85 -4.94 0.24 11.06
CA ILE A 85 -4.95 -1.22 11.11
C ILE A 85 -4.12 -1.77 9.95
N HIS A 86 -3.28 -2.77 10.22
CA HIS A 86 -2.56 -3.53 9.20
C HIS A 86 -3.47 -4.53 8.47
N ALA A 87 -4.49 -4.01 7.76
CA ALA A 87 -5.44 -4.86 7.04
C ALA A 87 -4.88 -5.43 5.74
N CYS A 88 -3.84 -4.80 5.16
CA CYS A 88 -3.13 -5.28 3.96
C CYS A 88 -1.94 -6.20 4.28
N GLY A 89 -1.51 -6.25 5.56
CA GLY A 89 -0.46 -7.15 6.04
C GLY A 89 0.97 -6.66 5.83
N HIS A 90 1.19 -5.35 5.70
CA HIS A 90 2.52 -4.75 5.53
C HIS A 90 3.44 -4.99 6.75
N ASP A 91 2.89 -5.13 7.94
CA ASP A 91 3.60 -5.63 9.12
C ASP A 91 4.23 -7.01 8.90
N SER A 92 3.49 -7.94 8.25
CA SER A 92 3.99 -9.26 7.89
C SER A 92 5.12 -9.17 6.86
N HIS A 93 4.99 -8.28 5.87
CA HIS A 93 6.05 -8.08 4.85
C HIS A 93 7.32 -7.55 5.49
N THR A 94 7.20 -6.55 6.36
CA THR A 94 8.30 -5.99 7.15
C THR A 94 8.95 -7.06 8.04
N ALA A 95 8.15 -7.87 8.76
CA ALA A 95 8.64 -8.96 9.61
C ALA A 95 9.40 -10.02 8.80
N MET A 96 8.86 -10.43 7.65
CA MET A 96 9.52 -11.39 6.75
C MET A 96 10.86 -10.84 6.25
N LEU A 97 10.94 -9.58 5.85
CA LEU A 97 12.17 -8.98 5.35
C LEU A 97 13.24 -8.85 6.44
N LEU A 98 12.86 -8.53 7.68
CA LEU A 98 13.77 -8.53 8.84
C LEU A 98 14.27 -9.95 9.17
N ALA A 99 13.42 -10.96 9.07
CA ALA A 99 13.83 -12.35 9.25
C ALA A 99 14.81 -12.79 8.15
N VAL A 100 14.60 -12.37 6.90
CA VAL A 100 15.54 -12.55 5.78
C VAL A 100 16.86 -11.85 6.08
N ALA A 101 16.83 -10.60 6.56
CA ALA A 101 18.03 -9.86 6.95
C ALA A 101 18.89 -10.65 7.93
N SER A 102 18.27 -11.23 8.98
CA SER A 102 18.98 -12.00 9.99
C SER A 102 19.64 -13.26 9.44
N ARG A 103 19.08 -13.85 8.39
CA ARG A 103 19.63 -15.05 7.72
C ARG A 103 20.72 -14.70 6.73
N MET A 104 20.57 -13.57 6.03
CA MET A 104 21.43 -13.17 4.92
C MET A 104 22.68 -12.38 5.35
N LYS A 105 22.71 -11.79 6.54
CA LYS A 105 23.78 -10.88 6.99
C LYS A 105 25.20 -11.43 6.80
N ASP A 106 25.39 -12.72 6.94
CA ASP A 106 26.70 -13.41 6.81
C ASP A 106 26.75 -14.30 5.56
N GLN A 107 25.75 -14.29 4.69
CA GLN A 107 25.64 -15.22 3.56
C GLN A 107 25.95 -14.56 2.20
N VAL A 108 25.88 -13.25 2.10
CA VAL A 108 26.17 -12.52 0.87
C VAL A 108 27.66 -12.53 0.62
N LYS A 109 28.12 -13.30 -0.37
CA LYS A 109 29.54 -13.39 -0.74
C LYS A 109 29.92 -12.50 -1.89
N LYS A 110 28.99 -12.33 -2.85
CA LYS A 110 29.18 -11.53 -4.07
C LYS A 110 28.09 -10.48 -4.21
N GLY A 111 28.47 -9.30 -4.70
CA GLY A 111 27.55 -8.20 -4.92
C GLY A 111 27.02 -7.58 -3.64
N THR A 112 25.84 -7.02 -3.72
CA THR A 112 25.20 -6.31 -2.61
C THR A 112 23.73 -6.73 -2.51
N LEU A 113 23.26 -6.96 -1.29
CA LEU A 113 21.84 -7.11 -0.98
C LEU A 113 21.35 -5.86 -0.28
N LYS A 114 20.42 -5.16 -0.88
CA LYS A 114 19.68 -4.03 -0.31
C LYS A 114 18.34 -4.51 0.22
N LEU A 115 17.98 -4.07 1.41
CA LEU A 115 16.74 -4.40 2.11
C LEU A 115 15.96 -3.11 2.29
N LEU A 116 15.02 -2.82 1.38
CA LEU A 116 14.24 -1.59 1.39
C LEU A 116 12.93 -1.79 2.15
N PHE A 117 12.72 -0.95 3.16
CA PHE A 117 11.47 -0.82 3.91
C PHE A 117 10.81 0.48 3.47
N GLN A 118 9.80 0.35 2.62
CA GLN A 118 9.15 1.45 1.92
C GLN A 118 7.95 1.96 2.72
N PRO A 119 7.82 3.28 2.94
CA PRO A 119 6.62 3.90 3.52
C PRO A 119 5.53 4.08 2.46
N ALA A 120 4.32 4.41 2.91
CA ALA A 120 3.24 5.00 2.12
C ALA A 120 2.91 4.26 0.80
N GLU A 121 2.80 2.93 0.87
CA GLU A 121 2.35 2.13 -0.28
C GLU A 121 0.89 2.45 -0.60
N GLU A 122 0.02 2.46 0.40
CA GLU A 122 -1.43 2.70 0.29
C GLU A 122 -1.78 4.12 -0.19
N ALA A 123 -0.87 5.07 -0.01
CA ALA A 123 -1.01 6.42 -0.54
C ALA A 123 -0.43 6.61 -1.95
N ILE A 124 0.12 5.54 -2.56
CA ILE A 124 0.74 5.53 -3.90
C ILE A 124 1.85 6.60 -4.03
N SER A 125 2.48 7.00 -2.93
CA SER A 125 3.47 8.07 -2.91
C SER A 125 4.86 7.61 -2.44
N GLY A 126 4.92 6.56 -1.62
CA GLY A 126 6.17 6.09 -1.03
C GLY A 126 7.18 5.57 -2.04
N ALA A 127 6.73 4.79 -3.03
CA ALA A 127 7.62 4.26 -4.06
C ALA A 127 8.28 5.38 -4.87
N LEU A 128 7.53 6.41 -5.25
CA LEU A 128 8.06 7.57 -5.98
C LEU A 128 9.10 8.31 -5.14
N ALA A 129 8.80 8.58 -3.86
CA ALA A 129 9.75 9.22 -2.96
C ALA A 129 11.06 8.41 -2.80
N MET A 130 10.99 7.07 -2.79
CA MET A 130 12.18 6.22 -2.76
C MET A 130 12.96 6.29 -4.06
N ILE A 131 12.29 6.28 -5.20
CA ILE A 131 12.93 6.41 -6.52
C ILE A 131 13.63 7.78 -6.63
N ASP A 132 12.97 8.86 -6.25
CA ASP A 132 13.54 10.21 -6.24
C ASP A 132 14.74 10.35 -5.29
N ALA A 133 14.78 9.53 -4.23
CA ALA A 133 15.91 9.42 -3.32
C ALA A 133 17.07 8.57 -3.89
N GLY A 134 16.97 8.07 -5.12
CA GLY A 134 18.02 7.33 -5.80
C GLY A 134 18.22 5.88 -5.35
N VAL A 135 17.24 5.27 -4.65
CA VAL A 135 17.42 3.91 -4.10
C VAL A 135 17.62 2.84 -5.18
N LEU A 136 17.19 3.11 -6.41
CA LEU A 136 17.29 2.18 -7.54
C LEU A 136 18.48 2.43 -8.47
N GLU A 137 19.26 3.50 -8.30
CA GLU A 137 20.28 3.92 -9.28
C GLU A 137 21.32 2.85 -9.62
N ASP A 138 21.65 1.96 -8.68
CA ASP A 138 22.65 0.90 -8.83
C ASP A 138 22.05 -0.51 -8.71
N VAL A 139 20.72 -0.65 -8.75
CA VAL A 139 20.02 -1.92 -8.54
C VAL A 139 19.86 -2.67 -9.86
N ASP A 140 20.42 -3.88 -9.94
CA ASP A 140 20.26 -4.76 -11.11
C ASP A 140 18.95 -5.56 -11.07
N TYR A 141 18.52 -5.98 -9.87
CA TYR A 141 17.30 -6.78 -9.68
C TYR A 141 16.56 -6.32 -8.42
N ALA A 142 15.25 -6.11 -8.55
CA ALA A 142 14.37 -5.81 -7.42
C ALA A 142 13.28 -6.88 -7.32
N LEU A 143 13.03 -7.36 -6.08
CA LEU A 143 11.98 -8.32 -5.76
C LEU A 143 11.18 -7.83 -4.56
N SER A 144 9.89 -8.12 -4.60
CA SER A 144 8.95 -7.87 -3.51
C SER A 144 8.06 -9.09 -3.32
N SER A 145 7.50 -9.25 -2.14
CA SER A 145 6.48 -10.25 -1.85
C SER A 145 5.26 -9.58 -1.24
N HIS A 146 4.10 -10.16 -1.45
CA HIS A 146 2.86 -9.70 -0.82
C HIS A 146 2.05 -10.90 -0.34
N ILE A 147 1.52 -10.83 0.88
CA ILE A 147 0.56 -11.84 1.33
C ILE A 147 -0.72 -11.73 0.51
N ARG A 148 -1.40 -12.84 0.33
CA ARG A 148 -2.64 -12.89 -0.46
C ARG A 148 -3.76 -13.51 0.36
N PRO A 149 -5.00 -13.07 0.14
CA PRO A 149 -6.16 -13.71 0.73
C PRO A 149 -6.21 -15.21 0.35
N ILE A 150 -6.74 -16.03 1.23
CA ILE A 150 -6.87 -17.48 0.99
C ILE A 150 -7.71 -17.82 -0.26
N GLN A 151 -8.55 -16.87 -0.70
CA GLN A 151 -9.34 -16.97 -1.93
C GLN A 151 -8.47 -16.91 -3.20
N ASP A 152 -7.31 -16.22 -3.12
CA ASP A 152 -6.38 -16.06 -4.24
C ASP A 152 -5.30 -17.13 -4.24
N VAL A 153 -4.74 -17.43 -3.06
CA VAL A 153 -3.65 -18.39 -2.86
C VAL A 153 -3.90 -19.23 -1.61
N GLU A 154 -3.96 -20.53 -1.74
CA GLU A 154 -4.14 -21.44 -0.60
C GLU A 154 -3.01 -21.31 0.43
N ALA A 155 -3.35 -21.48 1.70
CA ALA A 155 -2.38 -21.46 2.79
C ALA A 155 -1.23 -22.46 2.55
N GLY A 156 0.01 -22.01 2.78
CA GLY A 156 1.22 -22.79 2.57
C GLY A 156 1.70 -22.86 1.11
N LYS A 157 1.04 -22.17 0.18
CA LYS A 157 1.48 -22.06 -1.22
C LYS A 157 2.05 -20.67 -1.52
N VAL A 158 2.93 -20.63 -2.53
CA VAL A 158 3.53 -19.39 -3.04
C VAL A 158 3.24 -19.30 -4.53
N CYS A 159 2.78 -18.13 -4.96
CA CYS A 159 2.62 -17.79 -6.37
C CYS A 159 3.88 -17.02 -6.83
N PRO A 160 4.61 -17.50 -7.83
CA PRO A 160 5.90 -16.91 -8.23
C PRO A 160 5.78 -15.60 -9.00
N GLY A 161 4.60 -15.15 -9.34
CA GLY A 161 4.37 -13.89 -10.02
C GLY A 161 2.97 -13.38 -9.76
N VAL A 162 2.87 -12.14 -9.32
CA VAL A 162 1.60 -11.44 -9.15
C VAL A 162 1.52 -10.32 -10.18
N MET A 163 0.46 -10.36 -10.98
CA MET A 163 0.15 -9.26 -11.89
C MET A 163 -0.86 -8.34 -11.19
N HIS A 164 -0.53 -7.06 -11.10
CA HIS A 164 -1.43 -6.03 -10.64
C HIS A 164 -1.98 -5.25 -11.83
N SER A 165 -3.27 -4.97 -11.79
CA SER A 165 -3.90 -4.05 -12.74
C SER A 165 -3.55 -2.60 -12.37
N ALA A 166 -3.62 -1.70 -13.36
CA ALA A 166 -3.60 -0.28 -13.07
C ALA A 166 -4.89 0.09 -12.31
N SER A 167 -4.75 0.93 -11.30
CA SER A 167 -5.89 1.46 -10.52
C SER A 167 -6.05 2.95 -10.80
N HIS A 168 -7.30 3.37 -10.99
CA HIS A 168 -7.66 4.77 -11.19
C HIS A 168 -8.81 5.13 -10.27
N THR A 169 -8.72 6.27 -9.60
CA THR A 169 -9.81 6.85 -8.82
C THR A 169 -10.43 7.99 -9.60
N MET A 170 -11.74 7.94 -9.80
CA MET A 170 -12.50 9.00 -10.46
C MET A 170 -13.40 9.71 -9.44
N PHE A 171 -13.28 11.03 -9.38
CA PHE A 171 -14.16 11.88 -8.59
C PHE A 171 -15.16 12.55 -9.53
N VAL A 172 -16.45 12.41 -9.23
CA VAL A 172 -17.52 13.05 -10.00
C VAL A 172 -18.28 13.99 -9.07
N GLU A 173 -18.30 15.26 -9.41
CA GLU A 173 -19.11 16.28 -8.74
C GLU A 173 -20.28 16.65 -9.66
N ILE A 174 -21.50 16.63 -9.11
CA ILE A 174 -22.71 16.90 -9.86
C ILE A 174 -23.42 18.10 -9.24
N GLU A 175 -23.49 19.18 -9.99
CA GLU A 175 -24.26 20.36 -9.61
C GLU A 175 -25.67 20.31 -10.20
N GLY A 176 -26.65 20.51 -9.37
CA GLY A 176 -28.06 20.50 -9.75
C GLY A 176 -28.74 21.84 -9.65
N ARG A 177 -30.03 21.83 -9.90
CA ARG A 177 -30.89 23.00 -9.71
C ARG A 177 -32.13 22.61 -8.93
N SER A 178 -32.34 23.28 -7.78
CA SER A 178 -33.52 23.07 -6.95
C SER A 178 -34.81 23.46 -7.66
N ALA A 179 -35.84 22.65 -7.43
CA ALA A 179 -37.22 22.98 -7.84
C ALA A 179 -38.21 22.44 -6.81
N HIS A 180 -39.40 23.01 -6.81
CA HIS A 180 -40.49 22.49 -5.99
C HIS A 180 -40.84 21.05 -6.43
N ALA A 181 -41.08 20.15 -5.48
CA ALA A 181 -41.33 18.72 -5.77
C ALA A 181 -42.51 18.49 -6.74
N ALA A 182 -43.52 19.36 -6.74
CA ALA A 182 -44.62 19.30 -7.69
C ALA A 182 -44.29 19.87 -9.10
N ARG A 183 -43.06 20.40 -9.28
CA ARG A 183 -42.57 20.98 -10.55
C ARG A 183 -41.15 20.53 -10.86
N PRO A 184 -40.88 19.21 -10.92
CA PRO A 184 -39.53 18.68 -11.09
C PRO A 184 -38.88 19.09 -12.42
N HIS A 185 -39.67 19.34 -13.44
CA HIS A 185 -39.22 19.80 -14.76
C HIS A 185 -38.52 21.15 -14.75
N LEU A 186 -38.63 21.94 -13.67
CA LEU A 186 -37.94 23.22 -13.49
C LEU A 186 -36.57 23.07 -12.80
N GLY A 187 -36.24 21.89 -12.31
CA GLY A 187 -34.98 21.58 -11.60
C GLY A 187 -34.09 20.60 -12.35
N VAL A 188 -32.97 20.25 -11.70
CA VAL A 188 -32.09 19.13 -12.08
C VAL A 188 -31.81 18.37 -10.79
N ASN A 189 -32.34 17.13 -10.72
CA ASN A 189 -32.10 16.25 -9.56
C ASN A 189 -30.77 15.55 -9.72
N THR A 190 -29.81 15.87 -8.87
CA THR A 190 -28.46 15.29 -8.92
C THR A 190 -28.46 13.81 -8.54
N ILE A 191 -29.40 13.35 -7.72
CA ILE A 191 -29.53 11.94 -7.36
C ILE A 191 -29.91 11.11 -8.58
N ASP A 192 -30.86 11.57 -9.40
CA ASP A 192 -31.23 10.87 -10.63
C ASP A 192 -30.07 10.79 -11.60
N VAL A 193 -29.27 11.85 -11.72
CA VAL A 193 -28.06 11.88 -12.55
C VAL A 193 -27.01 10.91 -12.02
N ALA A 194 -26.77 10.88 -10.70
CA ALA A 194 -25.84 9.93 -10.09
C ALA A 194 -26.26 8.48 -10.29
N CYS A 195 -27.55 8.17 -10.10
CA CYS A 195 -28.07 6.84 -10.36
C CYS A 195 -27.86 6.42 -11.82
N ALA A 196 -28.08 7.33 -12.77
CA ALA A 196 -27.82 7.07 -14.18
C ALA A 196 -26.33 6.81 -14.46
N ILE A 197 -25.42 7.58 -13.85
CA ILE A 197 -23.98 7.38 -13.98
C ILE A 197 -23.60 5.99 -13.44
N ILE A 198 -24.03 5.64 -12.22
CA ILE A 198 -23.73 4.35 -11.60
C ILE A 198 -24.22 3.19 -12.47
N GLN A 199 -25.44 3.28 -12.97
CA GLN A 199 -26.01 2.25 -13.86
C GLN A 199 -25.22 2.13 -15.17
N ASN A 200 -24.78 3.25 -15.74
CA ASN A 200 -23.98 3.22 -16.96
C ASN A 200 -22.57 2.63 -16.71
N VAL A 201 -21.93 2.94 -15.57
CA VAL A 201 -20.66 2.31 -15.19
C VAL A 201 -20.83 0.78 -15.09
N GLN A 202 -21.90 0.32 -14.45
CA GLN A 202 -22.16 -1.13 -14.31
C GLN A 202 -22.54 -1.81 -15.63
N ALA A 203 -23.12 -1.07 -16.57
CA ALA A 203 -23.56 -1.59 -17.87
C ALA A 203 -22.44 -1.61 -18.93
N GLN A 204 -21.23 -1.18 -18.60
CA GLN A 204 -20.12 -1.19 -19.56
C GLN A 204 -19.73 -2.62 -19.93
N TRP A 205 -19.63 -2.85 -21.23
CA TRP A 205 -19.11 -4.09 -21.79
C TRP A 205 -17.66 -3.90 -22.20
N PHE A 206 -16.81 -4.79 -21.68
CA PHE A 206 -15.39 -4.80 -22.01
C PHE A 206 -15.02 -6.16 -22.60
N ASN A 207 -13.85 -6.24 -23.18
CA ASN A 207 -13.33 -7.48 -23.68
C ASN A 207 -13.25 -8.51 -22.53
N PRO A 208 -13.97 -9.65 -22.60
CA PRO A 208 -13.96 -10.64 -21.52
C PRO A 208 -12.59 -11.30 -21.28
N ALA A 209 -11.62 -11.09 -22.18
CA ALA A 209 -10.24 -11.52 -21.97
C ALA A 209 -9.43 -10.54 -21.13
N ASP A 210 -9.91 -9.31 -20.91
CA ASP A 210 -9.25 -8.30 -20.10
C ASP A 210 -9.78 -8.35 -18.66
N VAL A 211 -8.86 -8.34 -17.69
CA VAL A 211 -9.22 -8.28 -16.27
C VAL A 211 -9.34 -6.80 -15.88
N TRP A 212 -10.59 -6.36 -15.75
CA TRP A 212 -10.88 -5.01 -15.26
C TRP A 212 -12.18 -4.97 -14.48
N SER A 213 -12.35 -3.99 -13.62
CA SER A 213 -13.60 -3.69 -12.92
C SER A 213 -13.73 -2.19 -12.69
N ALA A 214 -14.96 -1.69 -12.70
CA ALA A 214 -15.28 -0.34 -12.26
C ALA A 214 -16.47 -0.41 -11.30
N LYS A 215 -16.35 0.26 -10.15
CA LYS A 215 -17.36 0.28 -9.09
C LYS A 215 -17.49 1.67 -8.53
N CYS A 216 -18.71 2.09 -8.26
CA CYS A 216 -18.96 3.23 -7.38
C CYS A 216 -18.86 2.72 -5.93
N THR A 217 -17.87 3.21 -5.19
CA THR A 217 -17.58 2.77 -3.82
C THR A 217 -18.07 3.77 -2.78
N GLN A 218 -18.32 5.01 -3.19
CA GLN A 218 -18.80 6.04 -2.28
C GLN A 218 -19.77 6.99 -2.99
N LEU A 219 -20.88 7.30 -2.34
CA LEU A 219 -21.85 8.27 -2.78
C LEU A 219 -22.25 9.16 -1.61
N HIS A 220 -22.04 10.46 -1.73
CA HIS A 220 -22.53 11.46 -0.78
C HIS A 220 -23.59 12.32 -1.46
N ALA A 221 -24.80 12.37 -0.91
CA ALA A 221 -25.85 13.27 -1.33
C ALA A 221 -26.18 14.17 -0.15
N ASP A 222 -25.97 15.48 -0.30
CA ASP A 222 -26.38 16.41 0.72
C ASP A 222 -27.89 16.73 0.56
N ALA A 223 -28.64 16.49 1.62
CA ALA A 223 -30.08 16.72 1.69
C ALA A 223 -30.46 18.18 1.98
N ALA A 224 -29.50 19.09 2.03
CA ALA A 224 -29.79 20.51 2.24
C ALA A 224 -30.66 21.05 1.10
N VAL A 225 -31.72 21.74 1.47
CA VAL A 225 -32.90 22.14 0.68
C VAL A 225 -32.62 22.90 -0.63
N SER A 226 -31.37 23.20 -0.96
CA SER A 226 -31.02 24.06 -2.09
C SER A 226 -29.99 23.51 -3.07
N TYR A 227 -29.08 22.64 -2.66
CA TYR A 227 -27.99 22.11 -3.52
C TYR A 227 -27.63 20.71 -3.09
N THR A 228 -27.61 19.76 -4.02
CA THR A 228 -27.12 18.41 -3.77
C THR A 228 -25.76 18.27 -4.42
N HIS A 229 -24.71 18.15 -3.61
CA HIS A 229 -23.38 17.81 -4.08
C HIS A 229 -23.18 16.31 -3.91
N LEU A 230 -22.80 15.64 -4.99
CA LEU A 230 -22.43 14.24 -4.99
C LEU A 230 -20.94 14.13 -5.25
N ARG A 231 -20.23 13.43 -4.36
CA ARG A 231 -18.86 13.00 -4.59
C ARG A 231 -18.86 11.49 -4.69
N ALA A 232 -18.44 10.97 -5.82
CA ALA A 232 -18.21 9.54 -6.00
C ALA A 232 -16.69 9.28 -5.91
N HIS A 233 -16.30 8.30 -5.10
CA HIS A 233 -14.94 7.80 -5.03
C HIS A 233 -14.95 6.38 -5.59
N GLU A 234 -14.10 6.12 -6.57
CA GLU A 234 -13.81 4.78 -7.02
C GLU A 234 -12.43 4.39 -6.49
N THR A 235 -12.37 3.30 -5.75
CA THR A 235 -11.10 2.65 -5.37
C THR A 235 -11.03 1.32 -6.10
N GLY A 236 -9.97 1.12 -6.84
CA GLY A 236 -9.68 -0.13 -7.53
C GLY A 236 -9.11 -1.18 -6.60
#